data_5b6a0aaa62fd6acfed177a9fa12b765a
#
_entry.id   5b6a0aaa62fd6acfed177a9fa12b765a
#
_cell.length_a   1.000
_cell.length_b   1.000
_cell.length_c   1.000
_cell.angle_alpha   90.00
_cell.angle_beta   90.00
_cell.angle_gamma   90.00
#
_symmetry.space_group_name_H-M   'P 1'
#
loop_
_entity.id
_entity.type
_entity.pdbx_description
1 polymer ?
#
loop_
_entity_poly.entity_id
_entity_poly.type
_entity_poly.pdbx_seq_one_letter_code
_entity_poly.pdbx_strand_id
1 'polypeptide(L)'
;MLPRLSGETRIHLIVGDPIGQTKSPAGLTRVFAERGIDAVCIPMQVAVADIDAFMAAAKRVQNIDGIVVTVPHKLAATRHCDVLSERSRALAAVNAMRREPDGRWSGDMTDGIALVAALRAAGCEPDGRNALVAGAGGAGSAVVLALAEAGARVAVHDIVAARRDDLVRRLAAWSIAVGSADPAGHDLVVNATPLGMAPGDPLPVDPARIAPGAVVADLVTKPAVTPLLAAARERGAQILTGEDMFAPQAGILADFLLFRRA
;
A
#
# COMPACT_ATOMS: atom_id res chain seq x y z
N MET A 1 -21.02 -0.68 17.06
CA MET A 1 -21.25 -1.79 18.01
C MET A 1 -19.94 -2.59 18.06
N LEU A 2 -19.44 -2.96 19.24
CA LEU A 2 -18.27 -3.84 19.35
C LEU A 2 -18.63 -5.26 18.86
N PRO A 3 -17.71 -5.98 18.17
CA PRO A 3 -17.97 -7.34 17.77
C PRO A 3 -18.19 -8.23 19.01
N ARG A 4 -19.09 -9.19 18.89
CA ARG A 4 -19.33 -10.17 19.96
C ARG A 4 -18.23 -11.23 19.88
N LEU A 5 -17.30 -11.23 20.82
CA LEU A 5 -16.18 -12.18 20.87
C LEU A 5 -16.59 -13.48 21.58
N SER A 6 -16.10 -14.60 21.08
CA SER A 6 -16.23 -15.93 21.67
C SER A 6 -14.89 -16.68 21.56
N GLY A 7 -14.82 -17.89 22.09
CA GLY A 7 -13.65 -18.77 21.89
C GLY A 7 -13.45 -19.22 20.44
N GLU A 8 -14.47 -19.10 19.60
CA GLU A 8 -14.43 -19.47 18.17
C GLU A 8 -13.96 -18.32 17.28
N THR A 9 -13.93 -17.08 17.81
CA THR A 9 -13.57 -15.90 17.03
C THR A 9 -12.15 -16.02 16.45
N ARG A 10 -12.04 -15.85 15.12
CA ARG A 10 -10.75 -15.89 14.42
C ARG A 10 -10.04 -14.56 14.55
N ILE A 11 -8.71 -14.59 14.58
CA ILE A 11 -7.87 -13.42 14.80
C ILE A 11 -7.05 -13.13 13.55
N HIS A 12 -7.10 -11.89 13.12
CA HIS A 12 -6.14 -11.31 12.20
C HIS A 12 -5.35 -10.25 12.97
N LEU A 13 -4.06 -10.14 12.71
CA LEU A 13 -3.22 -9.14 13.34
C LEU A 13 -2.84 -8.07 12.33
N ILE A 14 -2.54 -6.85 12.83
CA ILE A 14 -1.71 -5.91 12.09
C ILE A 14 -0.50 -5.56 12.93
N VAL A 15 0.70 -5.75 12.35
CA VAL A 15 1.97 -5.52 13.03
C VAL A 15 2.74 -4.37 12.41
N GLY A 16 3.29 -3.50 13.24
CA GLY A 16 4.11 -2.33 12.84
C GLY A 16 4.78 -1.66 14.03
N ASP A 17 5.59 -0.62 13.75
CA ASP A 17 6.23 0.20 14.78
C ASP A 17 6.58 1.61 14.22
N PRO A 18 5.88 2.69 14.64
CA PRO A 18 4.68 2.71 15.52
C PRO A 18 3.42 2.18 14.85
N ILE A 19 2.42 1.75 15.65
CA ILE A 19 1.18 1.15 15.14
C ILE A 19 -0.06 2.06 15.33
N GLY A 20 0.04 3.08 16.16
CA GLY A 20 -1.12 3.88 16.61
C GLY A 20 -1.91 4.60 15.52
N GLN A 21 -1.31 4.86 14.35
CA GLN A 21 -1.96 5.57 13.23
C GLN A 21 -2.69 4.64 12.24
N THR A 22 -2.61 3.31 12.40
CA THR A 22 -3.19 2.36 11.45
C THR A 22 -4.71 2.34 11.51
N LYS A 23 -5.35 2.34 10.33
CA LYS A 23 -6.82 2.27 10.18
C LYS A 23 -7.32 0.83 9.99
N SER A 24 -6.44 -0.11 9.67
CA SER A 24 -6.79 -1.51 9.34
C SER A 24 -7.53 -2.26 10.44
N PRO A 25 -7.25 -2.08 11.75
CA PRO A 25 -8.01 -2.79 12.79
C PRO A 25 -9.50 -2.58 12.70
N ALA A 26 -9.93 -1.31 12.66
CA ALA A 26 -11.35 -0.96 12.54
C ALA A 26 -11.91 -1.32 11.16
N GLY A 27 -11.16 -1.04 10.08
CA GLY A 27 -11.58 -1.31 8.71
C GLY A 27 -11.81 -2.79 8.44
N LEU A 28 -10.86 -3.65 8.76
CA LEU A 28 -10.97 -5.10 8.56
C LEU A 28 -12.05 -5.72 9.46
N THR A 29 -12.09 -5.35 10.75
CA THR A 29 -13.11 -5.88 11.67
C THR A 29 -14.52 -5.55 11.17
N ARG A 30 -14.72 -4.33 10.63
CA ARG A 30 -16.00 -3.96 10.00
C ARG A 30 -16.29 -4.81 8.77
N VAL A 31 -15.35 -4.98 7.85
CA VAL A 31 -15.53 -5.79 6.65
C VAL A 31 -15.83 -7.26 7.00
N PHE A 32 -15.18 -7.82 8.01
CA PHE A 32 -15.48 -9.18 8.48
C PHE A 32 -16.93 -9.26 8.98
N ALA A 33 -17.37 -8.29 9.80
CA ALA A 33 -18.75 -8.26 10.32
C ALA A 33 -19.77 -8.10 9.19
N GLU A 34 -19.54 -7.21 8.21
CA GLU A 34 -20.41 -7.02 7.04
C GLU A 34 -20.53 -8.28 6.18
N ARG A 35 -19.49 -9.12 6.17
CA ARG A 35 -19.47 -10.40 5.46
C ARG A 35 -19.96 -11.59 6.29
N GLY A 36 -20.42 -11.35 7.54
CA GLY A 36 -20.89 -12.39 8.46
C GLY A 36 -19.78 -13.33 8.95
N ILE A 37 -18.54 -12.84 9.00
CA ILE A 37 -17.36 -13.62 9.43
C ILE A 37 -17.07 -13.29 10.89
N ASP A 38 -17.02 -14.30 11.76
CA ASP A 38 -16.60 -14.15 13.16
C ASP A 38 -15.08 -14.01 13.26
N ALA A 39 -14.60 -12.81 12.96
CA ALA A 39 -13.18 -12.46 13.01
C ALA A 39 -12.96 -11.01 13.41
N VAL A 40 -11.80 -10.75 13.99
CA VAL A 40 -11.36 -9.40 14.39
C VAL A 40 -9.93 -9.16 13.91
N CYS A 41 -9.59 -7.87 13.70
CA CYS A 41 -8.22 -7.43 13.45
C CYS A 41 -7.67 -6.69 14.66
N ILE A 42 -6.54 -7.14 15.20
CA ILE A 42 -5.94 -6.63 16.44
C ILE A 42 -4.59 -5.96 16.12
N PRO A 43 -4.35 -4.70 16.55
CA PRO A 43 -3.06 -4.05 16.38
C PRO A 43 -2.01 -4.58 17.34
N MET A 44 -0.79 -4.80 16.83
CA MET A 44 0.37 -5.26 17.58
C MET A 44 1.55 -4.34 17.29
N GLN A 45 2.04 -3.63 18.30
CA GLN A 45 3.28 -2.88 18.18
C GLN A 45 4.46 -3.79 18.52
N VAL A 46 5.34 -3.99 17.55
CA VAL A 46 6.49 -4.90 17.68
C VAL A 46 7.74 -4.18 17.20
N ALA A 47 8.74 -4.11 18.03
CA ALA A 47 10.03 -3.50 17.68
C ALA A 47 10.74 -4.29 16.57
N VAL A 48 11.61 -3.59 15.82
CA VAL A 48 12.37 -4.21 14.70
C VAL A 48 13.17 -5.42 15.16
N ALA A 49 13.75 -5.35 16.36
CA ALA A 49 14.56 -6.44 16.91
C ALA A 49 13.77 -7.70 17.24
N ASP A 50 12.45 -7.57 17.49
CA ASP A 50 11.61 -8.65 18.00
C ASP A 50 10.70 -9.27 16.92
N ILE A 51 10.72 -8.73 15.70
CA ILE A 51 9.75 -9.13 14.65
C ILE A 51 9.86 -10.63 14.31
N ASP A 52 11.07 -11.17 14.20
CA ASP A 52 11.25 -12.57 13.83
C ASP A 52 10.74 -13.53 14.93
N ALA A 53 10.99 -13.21 16.19
CA ALA A 53 10.47 -13.98 17.33
C ALA A 53 8.94 -13.88 17.43
N PHE A 54 8.39 -12.67 17.23
CA PHE A 54 6.95 -12.45 17.21
C PHE A 54 6.26 -13.26 16.10
N MET A 55 6.76 -13.18 14.86
CA MET A 55 6.19 -13.91 13.71
C MET A 55 6.23 -15.43 13.94
N ALA A 56 7.35 -15.95 14.46
CA ALA A 56 7.49 -17.36 14.78
C ALA A 56 6.45 -17.81 15.83
N ALA A 57 6.22 -17.01 16.86
CA ALA A 57 5.22 -17.30 17.90
C ALA A 57 3.78 -17.18 17.36
N ALA A 58 3.45 -16.09 16.67
CA ALA A 58 2.12 -15.84 16.12
C ALA A 58 1.68 -16.94 15.14
N LYS A 59 2.57 -17.44 14.30
CA LYS A 59 2.30 -18.54 13.38
C LYS A 59 1.94 -19.87 14.07
N ARG A 60 2.25 -20.03 15.35
CA ARG A 60 1.92 -21.24 16.14
C ARG A 60 0.56 -21.14 16.82
N VAL A 61 -0.03 -19.97 16.92
CA VAL A 61 -1.35 -19.76 17.53
C VAL A 61 -2.43 -20.21 16.54
N GLN A 62 -3.28 -21.15 16.95
CA GLN A 62 -4.18 -21.86 16.05
C GLN A 62 -5.35 -21.03 15.51
N ASN A 63 -5.76 -19.98 16.24
CA ASN A 63 -6.84 -19.10 15.82
C ASN A 63 -6.35 -17.78 15.19
N ILE A 64 -5.06 -17.65 14.87
CA ILE A 64 -4.53 -16.57 14.04
C ILE A 64 -4.49 -17.05 12.58
N ASP A 65 -5.33 -16.44 11.73
CA ASP A 65 -5.46 -16.80 10.31
C ASP A 65 -4.73 -15.87 9.37
N GLY A 66 -4.43 -14.64 9.81
CA GLY A 66 -3.75 -13.68 8.95
C GLY A 66 -3.00 -12.61 9.73
N ILE A 67 -2.00 -12.04 9.07
CA ILE A 67 -1.18 -10.96 9.60
C ILE A 67 -1.01 -9.89 8.53
N VAL A 68 -1.56 -8.71 8.77
CA VAL A 68 -1.24 -7.50 7.99
C VAL A 68 0.07 -6.92 8.51
N VAL A 69 0.93 -6.49 7.61
CA VAL A 69 2.25 -5.98 7.95
C VAL A 69 2.41 -4.56 7.45
N THR A 70 2.78 -3.65 8.34
CA THR A 70 3.09 -2.28 7.97
C THR A 70 4.54 -1.91 8.30
N VAL A 71 4.90 -0.66 8.15
CA VAL A 71 6.25 -0.12 8.41
C VAL A 71 6.65 -0.45 9.86
N PRO A 72 7.90 -0.88 10.09
CA PRO A 72 9.00 -1.08 9.14
C PRO A 72 9.17 -2.54 8.64
N HIS A 73 8.21 -3.44 8.90
CA HIS A 73 8.39 -4.89 8.88
C HIS A 73 8.13 -5.57 7.53
N LYS A 74 7.67 -4.85 6.48
CA LYS A 74 7.26 -5.44 5.20
C LYS A 74 8.35 -6.28 4.51
N LEU A 75 9.62 -5.86 4.63
CA LEU A 75 10.76 -6.63 4.08
C LEU A 75 11.03 -7.89 4.94
N ALA A 76 11.02 -7.74 6.25
CA ALA A 76 11.24 -8.84 7.18
C ALA A 76 10.18 -9.94 7.03
N ALA A 77 8.92 -9.57 6.79
CA ALA A 77 7.79 -10.49 6.68
C ALA A 77 7.95 -11.51 5.55
N THR A 78 8.73 -11.20 4.50
CA THR A 78 8.97 -12.15 3.40
C THR A 78 9.61 -13.46 3.86
N ARG A 79 10.48 -13.40 4.89
CA ARG A 79 11.16 -14.58 5.44
C ARG A 79 10.22 -15.52 6.19
N HIS A 80 9.04 -15.03 6.54
CA HIS A 80 8.02 -15.77 7.30
C HIS A 80 6.90 -16.33 6.42
N CYS A 81 6.98 -16.16 5.10
CA CYS A 81 6.06 -16.73 4.13
C CYS A 81 6.67 -17.98 3.47
N ASP A 82 5.88 -19.04 3.39
CA ASP A 82 6.26 -20.26 2.67
C ASP A 82 6.00 -20.11 1.17
N VAL A 83 5.03 -19.26 0.82
CA VAL A 83 4.67 -18.93 -0.57
C VAL A 83 4.57 -17.40 -0.70
N LEU A 84 5.21 -16.85 -1.71
CA LEU A 84 5.09 -15.44 -2.07
C LEU A 84 4.37 -15.29 -3.41
N SER A 85 3.50 -14.28 -3.52
CA SER A 85 2.97 -13.86 -4.80
C SER A 85 4.09 -13.37 -5.72
N GLU A 86 3.83 -13.29 -7.02
CA GLU A 86 4.79 -12.78 -8.00
C GLU A 86 5.22 -11.35 -7.67
N ARG A 87 4.25 -10.47 -7.35
CA ARG A 87 4.52 -9.09 -6.94
C ARG A 87 5.32 -9.01 -5.64
N SER A 88 5.05 -9.86 -4.65
CA SER A 88 5.83 -9.89 -3.41
C SER A 88 7.27 -10.34 -3.64
N ARG A 89 7.50 -11.28 -4.56
CA ARG A 89 8.85 -11.65 -4.98
C ARG A 89 9.57 -10.50 -5.67
N ALA A 90 8.92 -9.85 -6.64
CA ALA A 90 9.50 -8.72 -7.37
C ALA A 90 9.83 -7.53 -6.46
N LEU A 91 8.99 -7.25 -5.47
CA LEU A 91 9.17 -6.14 -4.53
C LEU A 91 10.02 -6.51 -3.31
N ALA A 92 10.28 -7.80 -3.08
CA ALA A 92 10.90 -8.32 -1.86
C ALA A 92 10.20 -7.80 -0.59
N ALA A 93 8.86 -7.70 -0.63
CA ALA A 93 8.06 -7.12 0.44
C ALA A 93 6.68 -7.77 0.52
N VAL A 94 6.13 -7.83 1.74
CA VAL A 94 4.81 -8.37 2.05
C VAL A 94 4.08 -7.39 2.97
N ASN A 95 2.84 -7.07 2.65
CA ASN A 95 1.96 -6.33 3.57
C ASN A 95 0.79 -7.16 4.09
N ALA A 96 0.55 -8.37 3.54
CA ALA A 96 -0.49 -9.27 3.99
C ALA A 96 0.00 -10.71 3.95
N MET A 97 -0.22 -11.43 5.04
CA MET A 97 0.09 -12.85 5.20
C MET A 97 -1.17 -13.58 5.62
N ARG A 98 -1.45 -14.73 5.04
CA ARG A 98 -2.56 -15.61 5.45
C ARG A 98 -2.09 -17.03 5.69
N ARG A 99 -2.78 -17.73 6.58
CA ARG A 99 -2.59 -19.15 6.78
C ARG A 99 -3.39 -19.93 5.72
N GLU A 100 -2.72 -20.83 5.06
CA GLU A 100 -3.35 -21.77 4.12
C GLU A 100 -3.96 -22.96 4.87
N PRO A 101 -4.91 -23.72 4.25
CA PRO A 101 -5.50 -24.91 4.87
C PRO A 101 -4.49 -25.99 5.26
N ASP A 102 -3.35 -26.06 4.58
CA ASP A 102 -2.25 -26.99 4.88
C ASP A 102 -1.28 -26.47 5.95
N GLY A 103 -1.57 -25.30 6.54
CA GLY A 103 -0.77 -24.68 7.59
C GLY A 103 0.37 -23.81 7.09
N ARG A 104 0.68 -23.79 5.78
CA ARG A 104 1.66 -22.87 5.20
C ARG A 104 1.16 -21.43 5.27
N TRP A 105 2.08 -20.47 5.12
CA TRP A 105 1.77 -19.05 5.09
C TRP A 105 2.07 -18.45 3.72
N SER A 106 1.05 -17.91 3.09
CA SER A 106 1.16 -17.16 1.83
C SER A 106 1.27 -15.67 2.10
N GLY A 107 2.15 -14.99 1.37
CA GLY A 107 2.36 -13.55 1.47
C GLY A 107 2.08 -12.81 0.17
N ASP A 108 1.46 -11.63 0.28
CA ASP A 108 1.21 -10.74 -0.84
C ASP A 108 1.51 -9.27 -0.50
N MET A 109 1.66 -8.44 -1.56
CA MET A 109 1.81 -6.99 -1.45
C MET A 109 0.64 -6.30 -2.15
N THR A 110 -0.35 -5.88 -1.39
CA THR A 110 -1.62 -5.37 -1.90
C THR A 110 -1.72 -3.83 -1.93
N ASP A 111 -0.76 -3.10 -1.38
CA ASP A 111 -0.85 -1.63 -1.24
C ASP A 111 -1.05 -0.92 -2.59
N GLY A 112 -0.32 -1.33 -3.63
CA GLY A 112 -0.45 -0.72 -4.94
C GLY A 112 -1.80 -0.99 -5.60
N ILE A 113 -2.40 -2.17 -5.34
CA ILE A 113 -3.72 -2.53 -5.87
C ILE A 113 -4.79 -1.57 -5.32
N ALA A 114 -4.66 -1.17 -4.07
CA ALA A 114 -5.59 -0.23 -3.45
C ALA A 114 -5.59 1.14 -4.15
N LEU A 115 -4.42 1.64 -4.56
CA LEU A 115 -4.35 2.88 -5.36
C LEU A 115 -5.01 2.70 -6.72
N VAL A 116 -4.73 1.61 -7.44
CA VAL A 116 -5.35 1.35 -8.75
C VAL A 116 -6.88 1.26 -8.62
N ALA A 117 -7.37 0.60 -7.58
CA ALA A 117 -8.81 0.53 -7.31
C ALA A 117 -9.41 1.92 -7.01
N ALA A 118 -8.72 2.76 -6.24
CA ALA A 118 -9.15 4.13 -5.95
C ALA A 118 -9.16 5.01 -7.22
N LEU A 119 -8.14 4.90 -8.08
CA LEU A 119 -8.09 5.59 -9.37
C LEU A 119 -9.28 5.22 -10.26
N ARG A 120 -9.57 3.92 -10.40
CA ARG A 120 -10.72 3.42 -11.16
C ARG A 120 -12.06 3.91 -10.61
N ALA A 121 -12.22 3.89 -9.30
CA ALA A 121 -13.42 4.41 -8.63
C ALA A 121 -13.61 5.91 -8.86
N ALA A 122 -12.53 6.65 -9.05
CA ALA A 122 -12.53 8.08 -9.41
C ALA A 122 -12.64 8.35 -10.92
N GLY A 123 -12.86 7.30 -11.74
CA GLY A 123 -12.97 7.42 -13.19
C GLY A 123 -11.64 7.54 -13.92
N CYS A 124 -10.52 7.27 -13.25
CA CYS A 124 -9.20 7.28 -13.86
C CYS A 124 -8.72 5.85 -14.12
N GLU A 125 -8.80 5.39 -15.37
CA GLU A 125 -8.19 4.13 -15.79
C GLU A 125 -6.70 4.36 -16.08
N PRO A 126 -5.78 3.58 -15.44
CA PRO A 126 -4.34 3.76 -15.62
C PRO A 126 -3.82 3.31 -16.99
N ASP A 127 -4.54 2.41 -17.68
CA ASP A 127 -4.08 1.86 -18.97
C ASP A 127 -3.77 2.96 -20.00
N GLY A 128 -2.59 2.86 -20.60
CA GLY A 128 -2.09 3.80 -21.59
C GLY A 128 -1.65 5.16 -21.05
N ARG A 129 -1.85 5.49 -19.76
CA ARG A 129 -1.45 6.79 -19.21
C ARG A 129 0.04 6.85 -18.90
N ASN A 130 0.60 8.05 -18.97
CA ASN A 130 1.94 8.35 -18.47
C ASN A 130 1.84 8.67 -16.98
N ALA A 131 2.45 7.85 -16.15
CA ALA A 131 2.43 8.01 -14.70
C ALA A 131 3.82 8.35 -14.16
N LEU A 132 3.89 9.37 -13.29
CA LEU A 132 5.07 9.69 -12.49
C LEU A 132 4.81 9.30 -11.03
N VAL A 133 5.68 8.47 -10.47
CA VAL A 133 5.66 8.15 -9.04
C VAL A 133 6.87 8.82 -8.36
N ALA A 134 6.62 9.73 -7.45
CA ALA A 134 7.63 10.30 -6.57
C ALA A 134 7.74 9.44 -5.30
N GLY A 135 8.92 8.84 -5.09
CA GLY A 135 9.23 7.93 -3.99
C GLY A 135 9.33 6.46 -4.42
N ALA A 136 10.50 5.86 -4.20
CA ALA A 136 10.79 4.44 -4.44
C ALA A 136 10.93 3.65 -3.14
N GLY A 137 10.26 4.08 -2.06
CA GLY A 137 10.15 3.34 -0.79
C GLY A 137 9.18 2.16 -0.90
N GLY A 138 8.84 1.53 0.23
CA GLY A 138 7.99 0.33 0.24
C GLY A 138 6.61 0.55 -0.40
N ALA A 139 5.90 1.64 -0.07
CA ALA A 139 4.61 1.96 -0.67
C ALA A 139 4.77 2.38 -2.15
N GLY A 140 5.76 3.24 -2.44
CA GLY A 140 6.01 3.70 -3.81
C GLY A 140 6.37 2.56 -4.75
N SER A 141 7.20 1.61 -4.31
CA SER A 141 7.53 0.42 -5.11
C SER A 141 6.29 -0.41 -5.44
N ALA A 142 5.38 -0.57 -4.48
CA ALA A 142 4.11 -1.27 -4.72
C ALA A 142 3.20 -0.53 -5.72
N VAL A 143 3.15 0.80 -5.61
CA VAL A 143 2.41 1.67 -6.54
C VAL A 143 2.98 1.58 -7.95
N VAL A 144 4.31 1.70 -8.10
CA VAL A 144 4.99 1.59 -9.41
C VAL A 144 4.62 0.29 -10.10
N LEU A 145 4.73 -0.84 -9.39
CA LEU A 145 4.39 -2.15 -9.94
C LEU A 145 2.91 -2.25 -10.32
N ALA A 146 2.00 -1.87 -9.43
CA ALA A 146 0.57 -1.99 -9.67
C ALA A 146 0.08 -1.10 -10.83
N LEU A 147 0.64 0.10 -11.00
CA LEU A 147 0.34 0.96 -12.14
C LEU A 147 0.85 0.34 -13.45
N ALA A 148 2.05 -0.24 -13.45
CA ALA A 148 2.58 -0.92 -14.61
C ALA A 148 1.77 -2.19 -14.98
N GLU A 149 1.37 -3.00 -13.97
CA GLU A 149 0.45 -4.14 -14.17
C GLU A 149 -0.92 -3.69 -14.70
N ALA A 150 -1.36 -2.48 -14.37
CA ALA A 150 -2.58 -1.88 -14.88
C ALA A 150 -2.42 -1.19 -16.24
N GLY A 151 -1.28 -1.36 -16.93
CA GLY A 151 -1.04 -0.86 -18.29
C GLY A 151 -0.52 0.58 -18.38
N ALA A 152 -0.18 1.23 -17.28
CA ALA A 152 0.41 2.57 -17.31
C ALA A 152 1.88 2.53 -17.77
N ARG A 153 2.32 3.57 -18.46
CA ARG A 153 3.75 3.86 -18.70
C ARG A 153 4.32 4.59 -17.48
N VAL A 154 5.06 3.88 -16.64
CA VAL A 154 5.47 4.40 -15.33
C VAL A 154 6.91 4.92 -15.36
N ALA A 155 7.10 6.15 -14.88
CA ALA A 155 8.39 6.71 -14.51
C ALA A 155 8.45 6.85 -12.98
N VAL A 156 9.60 6.52 -12.37
CA VAL A 156 9.81 6.66 -10.94
C VAL A 156 10.94 7.63 -10.63
N HIS A 157 10.70 8.50 -9.66
CA HIS A 157 11.68 9.44 -9.11
C HIS A 157 11.90 9.15 -7.62
N ASP A 158 13.14 9.20 -7.16
CA ASP A 158 13.48 9.24 -5.73
C ASP A 158 14.74 10.09 -5.56
N ILE A 159 14.79 10.88 -4.48
CA ILE A 159 15.98 11.69 -4.15
C ILE A 159 17.21 10.84 -3.86
N VAL A 160 17.01 9.57 -3.45
CA VAL A 160 18.06 8.57 -3.30
C VAL A 160 18.13 7.74 -4.59
N ALA A 161 18.99 8.15 -5.52
CA ALA A 161 19.14 7.53 -6.84
C ALA A 161 19.34 6.01 -6.77
N ALA A 162 20.14 5.54 -5.82
CA ALA A 162 20.39 4.10 -5.64
C ALA A 162 19.10 3.31 -5.36
N ARG A 163 18.14 3.88 -4.61
CA ARG A 163 16.84 3.25 -4.31
C ARG A 163 15.97 3.17 -5.54
N ARG A 164 15.91 4.26 -6.32
CA ARG A 164 15.22 4.32 -7.61
C ARG A 164 15.78 3.29 -8.60
N ASP A 165 17.10 3.29 -8.78
CA ASP A 165 17.78 2.44 -9.76
C ASP A 165 17.68 0.95 -9.39
N ASP A 166 17.68 0.62 -8.10
CA ASP A 166 17.41 -0.73 -7.61
C ASP A 166 15.99 -1.17 -7.93
N LEU A 167 15.00 -0.32 -7.72
CA LEU A 167 13.61 -0.60 -8.07
C LEU A 167 13.44 -0.83 -9.57
N VAL A 168 13.98 0.06 -10.41
CA VAL A 168 13.92 -0.07 -11.88
C VAL A 168 14.55 -1.40 -12.33
N ARG A 169 15.70 -1.76 -11.78
CA ARG A 169 16.37 -3.04 -12.08
C ARG A 169 15.53 -4.25 -11.67
N ARG A 170 14.94 -4.24 -10.46
CA ARG A 170 14.08 -5.34 -9.97
C ARG A 170 12.81 -5.49 -10.80
N LEU A 171 12.27 -4.39 -11.31
CA LEU A 171 11.04 -4.36 -12.12
C LEU A 171 11.34 -4.28 -13.62
N ALA A 172 12.47 -4.76 -14.10
CA ALA A 172 12.86 -4.68 -15.51
C ALA A 172 11.84 -5.33 -16.47
N ALA A 173 11.12 -6.36 -16.02
CA ALA A 173 10.06 -7.02 -16.81
C ALA A 173 8.86 -6.10 -17.11
N TRP A 174 8.66 -5.03 -16.32
CA TRP A 174 7.56 -4.07 -16.46
C TRP A 174 7.98 -2.75 -17.15
N SER A 175 9.21 -2.66 -17.65
CA SER A 175 9.70 -1.50 -18.42
C SER A 175 9.55 -0.16 -17.69
N ILE A 176 9.86 -0.11 -16.39
CA ILE A 176 9.78 1.12 -15.59
C ILE A 176 10.90 2.08 -16.01
N ALA A 177 10.54 3.34 -16.29
CA ALA A 177 11.48 4.38 -16.65
C ALA A 177 12.06 5.10 -15.42
N VAL A 178 13.30 5.58 -15.55
CA VAL A 178 13.86 6.55 -14.62
C VAL A 178 13.23 7.91 -14.89
N GLY A 179 12.54 8.45 -13.88
CA GLY A 179 11.92 9.76 -13.91
C GLY A 179 12.73 10.83 -13.18
N SER A 180 12.23 12.05 -13.25
CA SER A 180 12.69 13.21 -12.47
C SER A 180 11.55 13.77 -11.61
N ALA A 181 11.84 14.80 -10.80
CA ALA A 181 10.80 15.52 -10.06
C ALA A 181 9.91 16.42 -10.94
N ASP A 182 10.08 16.40 -12.27
CA ASP A 182 9.29 17.17 -13.22
C ASP A 182 8.04 16.38 -13.65
N PRO A 183 6.82 16.83 -13.28
CA PRO A 183 5.58 16.15 -13.65
C PRO A 183 5.10 16.47 -15.07
N ALA A 184 5.79 17.30 -15.83
CA ALA A 184 5.36 17.67 -17.18
C ALA A 184 5.23 16.43 -18.09
N GLY A 185 4.14 16.38 -18.84
CA GLY A 185 3.86 15.26 -19.76
C GLY A 185 3.33 13.98 -19.09
N HIS A 186 3.00 14.04 -17.80
CA HIS A 186 2.38 12.94 -17.09
C HIS A 186 0.88 13.20 -16.87
N ASP A 187 0.05 12.19 -17.14
CA ASP A 187 -1.39 12.21 -16.94
C ASP A 187 -1.78 11.87 -15.50
N LEU A 188 -0.88 11.15 -14.82
CA LEU A 188 -1.02 10.70 -13.45
C LEU A 188 0.26 11.00 -12.67
N VAL A 189 0.14 11.70 -11.56
CA VAL A 189 1.26 12.00 -10.65
C VAL A 189 0.94 11.45 -9.27
N VAL A 190 1.82 10.63 -8.71
CA VAL A 190 1.62 10.01 -7.40
C VAL A 190 2.73 10.43 -6.44
N ASN A 191 2.38 11.04 -5.32
CA ASN A 191 3.28 11.22 -4.20
C ASN A 191 3.24 9.98 -3.29
N ALA A 192 4.33 9.22 -3.29
CA ALA A 192 4.56 8.10 -2.39
C ALA A 192 5.73 8.36 -1.41
N THR A 193 6.09 9.64 -1.23
CA THR A 193 7.03 10.12 -0.22
C THR A 193 6.31 10.54 1.05
N PRO A 194 7.02 10.75 2.18
CA PRO A 194 6.44 11.36 3.38
C PRO A 194 6.26 12.88 3.27
N LEU A 195 6.71 13.53 2.17
CA LEU A 195 6.62 14.99 2.01
C LEU A 195 5.17 15.45 1.96
N GLY A 196 4.88 16.49 2.74
CA GLY A 196 3.54 17.01 2.95
C GLY A 196 2.90 16.54 4.27
N MET A 197 3.56 15.69 5.05
CA MET A 197 3.12 15.29 6.39
C MET A 197 3.40 16.37 7.44
N ALA A 198 4.53 17.05 7.33
CA ALA A 198 4.93 18.10 8.26
C ALA A 198 4.75 19.49 7.64
N PRO A 199 4.37 20.51 8.45
CA PRO A 199 4.37 21.89 7.99
C PRO A 199 5.77 22.31 7.51
N GLY A 200 5.84 22.88 6.30
CA GLY A 200 7.11 23.35 5.73
C GLY A 200 7.88 22.29 4.95
N ASP A 201 7.35 21.07 4.81
CA ASP A 201 7.94 20.09 3.90
C ASP A 201 8.04 20.66 2.48
N PRO A 202 9.14 20.39 1.73
CA PRO A 202 9.21 20.72 0.32
C PRO A 202 8.18 19.90 -0.47
N LEU A 203 7.79 20.40 -1.63
CA LEU A 203 6.91 19.64 -2.53
C LEU A 203 7.69 18.51 -3.22
N PRO A 204 7.10 17.33 -3.39
CA PRO A 204 7.76 16.18 -4.03
C PRO A 204 7.98 16.38 -5.54
N VAL A 205 7.17 17.24 -6.16
CA VAL A 205 7.23 17.64 -7.58
C VAL A 205 6.88 19.12 -7.71
N ASP A 206 7.22 19.74 -8.84
CA ASP A 206 6.82 21.12 -9.14
C ASP A 206 5.34 21.18 -9.60
N PRO A 207 4.40 21.67 -8.77
CA PRO A 207 3.00 21.71 -9.13
C PRO A 207 2.72 22.66 -10.30
N ALA A 208 3.58 23.65 -10.56
CA ALA A 208 3.41 24.57 -11.69
C ALA A 208 3.48 23.86 -13.04
N ARG A 209 4.05 22.69 -13.10
CA ARG A 209 4.22 21.88 -14.31
C ARG A 209 3.21 20.74 -14.44
N ILE A 210 2.29 20.58 -13.48
CA ILE A 210 1.17 19.63 -13.57
C ILE A 210 0.18 20.14 -14.62
N ALA A 211 -0.17 19.29 -15.57
CA ALA A 211 -1.13 19.63 -16.62
C ALA A 211 -2.56 19.78 -16.06
N PRO A 212 -3.35 20.77 -16.55
CA PRO A 212 -4.79 20.78 -16.26
C PRO A 212 -5.44 19.46 -16.71
N GLY A 213 -6.32 18.92 -15.85
CA GLY A 213 -6.98 17.62 -16.11
C GLY A 213 -6.13 16.38 -15.81
N ALA A 214 -4.88 16.54 -15.38
CA ALA A 214 -4.11 15.42 -14.80
C ALA A 214 -4.77 14.93 -13.49
N VAL A 215 -4.46 13.69 -13.11
CA VAL A 215 -4.84 13.15 -11.80
C VAL A 215 -3.63 13.18 -10.89
N VAL A 216 -3.79 13.74 -9.68
CA VAL A 216 -2.73 13.78 -8.67
C VAL A 216 -3.19 13.01 -7.44
N ALA A 217 -2.49 11.93 -7.11
CA ALA A 217 -2.74 11.12 -5.93
C ALA A 217 -1.63 11.34 -4.89
N ASP A 218 -2.01 11.36 -3.63
CA ASP A 218 -1.06 11.48 -2.52
C ASP A 218 -1.33 10.40 -1.46
N LEU A 219 -0.28 9.64 -1.11
CA LEU A 219 -0.39 8.56 -0.12
C LEU A 219 -0.38 9.09 1.33
N VAL A 220 -0.07 10.36 1.52
CA VAL A 220 -0.14 11.02 2.84
C VAL A 220 -1.60 11.12 3.27
N THR A 221 -1.89 10.68 4.50
CA THR A 221 -3.24 10.68 5.07
C THR A 221 -3.49 11.83 6.03
N LYS A 222 -2.44 12.46 6.55
CA LYS A 222 -2.52 13.64 7.43
C LYS A 222 -1.43 14.63 7.05
N PRO A 223 -1.83 15.85 6.65
CA PRO A 223 -3.21 16.34 6.46
C PRO A 223 -3.94 15.61 5.34
N ALA A 224 -5.28 15.64 5.34
CA ALA A 224 -6.07 14.99 4.29
C ALA A 224 -5.85 15.60 2.90
N VAL A 225 -5.69 16.91 2.84
CA VAL A 225 -5.28 17.63 1.62
C VAL A 225 -3.88 18.19 1.88
N THR A 226 -2.89 17.60 1.23
CA THR A 226 -1.49 18.04 1.33
C THR A 226 -1.26 19.32 0.52
N PRO A 227 -0.17 20.07 0.75
CA PRO A 227 0.19 21.22 -0.08
C PRO A 227 0.29 20.88 -1.58
N LEU A 228 0.76 19.68 -1.93
CA LEU A 228 0.77 19.22 -3.32
C LEU A 228 -0.65 19.10 -3.89
N LEU A 229 -1.55 18.42 -3.18
CA LEU A 229 -2.93 18.25 -3.63
C LEU A 229 -3.68 19.58 -3.73
N ALA A 230 -3.45 20.51 -2.80
CA ALA A 230 -4.04 21.84 -2.85
C ALA A 230 -3.59 22.61 -4.12
N ALA A 231 -2.28 22.64 -4.37
CA ALA A 231 -1.73 23.32 -5.54
C ALA A 231 -2.18 22.65 -6.87
N ALA A 232 -2.25 21.31 -6.91
CA ALA A 232 -2.73 20.60 -8.09
C ALA A 232 -4.20 20.91 -8.40
N ARG A 233 -5.05 20.96 -7.38
CA ARG A 233 -6.48 21.33 -7.53
C ARG A 233 -6.66 22.74 -8.04
N GLU A 234 -5.87 23.72 -7.58
CA GLU A 234 -5.89 25.10 -8.08
C GLU A 234 -5.54 25.19 -9.56
N ARG A 235 -4.80 24.22 -10.09
CA ARG A 235 -4.46 24.11 -11.51
C ARG A 235 -5.47 23.32 -12.34
N GLY A 236 -6.58 22.88 -11.75
CA GLY A 236 -7.61 22.11 -12.44
C GLY A 236 -7.30 20.64 -12.58
N ALA A 237 -6.38 20.11 -11.79
CA ALA A 237 -6.15 18.66 -11.70
C ALA A 237 -7.21 18.00 -10.81
N GLN A 238 -7.57 16.77 -11.13
CA GLN A 238 -8.33 15.91 -10.24
C GLN A 238 -7.39 15.41 -9.12
N ILE A 239 -7.86 15.41 -7.88
CA ILE A 239 -7.04 14.97 -6.75
C ILE A 239 -7.61 13.70 -6.13
N LEU A 240 -6.71 12.80 -5.68
CA LEU A 240 -7.01 11.68 -4.82
C LEU A 240 -6.18 11.80 -3.52
N THR A 241 -6.88 11.73 -2.40
CA THR A 241 -6.25 11.79 -1.07
C THR A 241 -5.78 10.40 -0.62
N GLY A 242 -4.91 10.36 0.38
CA GLY A 242 -4.55 9.09 1.02
C GLY A 242 -5.74 8.35 1.62
N GLU A 243 -6.83 9.06 1.98
CA GLU A 243 -8.06 8.43 2.46
C GLU A 243 -8.83 7.73 1.35
N ASP A 244 -8.88 8.31 0.14
CA ASP A 244 -9.52 7.69 -1.03
C ASP A 244 -8.83 6.37 -1.38
N MET A 245 -7.50 6.30 -1.25
CA MET A 245 -6.74 5.06 -1.43
C MET A 245 -7.05 4.01 -0.35
N PHE A 246 -7.28 4.43 0.90
CA PHE A 246 -7.62 3.51 1.99
C PHE A 246 -9.03 2.94 1.90
N ALA A 247 -9.94 3.60 1.21
CA ALA A 247 -11.33 3.15 1.11
C ALA A 247 -11.45 1.71 0.57
N PRO A 248 -10.81 1.32 -0.56
CA PRO A 248 -10.84 -0.05 -1.07
C PRO A 248 -9.92 -1.01 -0.32
N GLN A 249 -8.90 -0.51 0.40
CA GLN A 249 -7.83 -1.34 0.96
C GLN A 249 -8.32 -2.40 1.95
N ALA A 250 -9.29 -2.06 2.82
CA ALA A 250 -9.82 -3.02 3.79
C ALA A 250 -10.53 -4.19 3.10
N GLY A 251 -11.27 -3.94 2.01
CA GLY A 251 -11.88 -4.97 1.17
C GLY A 251 -10.85 -5.89 0.51
N ILE A 252 -9.84 -5.29 -0.12
CA ILE A 252 -8.75 -6.00 -0.81
C ILE A 252 -7.95 -6.88 0.17
N LEU A 253 -7.62 -6.33 1.36
CA LEU A 253 -6.96 -7.10 2.40
C LEU A 253 -7.84 -8.27 2.88
N ALA A 254 -9.13 -8.02 3.10
CA ALA A 254 -10.06 -9.07 3.53
C ALA A 254 -10.21 -10.17 2.46
N ASP A 255 -10.25 -9.81 1.18
CA ASP A 255 -10.32 -10.79 0.08
C ASP A 255 -9.09 -11.71 0.07
N PHE A 256 -7.90 -11.13 0.25
CA PHE A 256 -6.68 -11.92 0.38
C PHE A 256 -6.70 -12.78 1.65
N LEU A 257 -7.00 -12.20 2.82
CA LEU A 257 -6.94 -12.87 4.12
C LEU A 257 -7.96 -14.00 4.26
N LEU A 258 -9.14 -13.87 3.60
CA LEU A 258 -10.24 -14.84 3.66
C LEU A 258 -10.23 -15.87 2.52
N PHE A 259 -9.19 -15.90 1.69
CA PHE A 259 -9.09 -16.83 0.56
C PHE A 259 -10.23 -16.68 -0.48
N ARG A 260 -10.84 -15.51 -0.58
CA ARG A 260 -11.79 -15.23 -1.66
C ARG A 260 -11.01 -14.72 -2.86
N ARG A 261 -10.89 -15.55 -3.90
CA ARG A 261 -10.46 -15.09 -5.22
C ARG A 261 -11.54 -14.15 -5.74
N ALA A 262 -11.14 -12.94 -6.15
CA ALA A 262 -11.99 -12.01 -6.89
C ALA A 262 -12.37 -12.61 -8.23
#